data_338a4d90dc3bfc68bd02f90ce3275e52
#
_entry.id   338a4d90dc3bfc68bd02f90ce3275e52
#
_cell.length_a   1.000
_cell.length_b   1.000
_cell.length_c   1.000
_cell.angle_alpha   90.00
_cell.angle_beta   90.00
_cell.angle_gamma   90.00
#
_symmetry.space_group_name_H-M   'P 1'
#
loop_
_entity.id
_entity.type
_entity.pdbx_description
1 polymer ?
#
loop_
_entity_poly.entity_id
_entity_poly.type
_entity_poly.pdbx_seq_one_letter_code
_entity_poly.pdbx_strand_id
1 'polypeptide(L)'
;MKIFHILILLICCSFLEAQNNHSNLFGTWIFESMTTITNAAREEITIVYKDKKNIETLSFNKSGAIYYNVINDGIQNDGSGVWFAQEGYLTIIVKADTTYGTYEIEDNFLTIITREEESDEHFGFSTILKYKAY
;
A
#
# COMPACT_ATOMS: atom_id res chain seq x y z
N MET A 1 18.29 -45.21 4.92
CA MET A 1 19.00 -43.91 4.89
C MET A 1 18.83 -43.10 3.61
N LYS A 2 18.52 -43.68 2.48
CA LYS A 2 18.28 -42.89 1.22
C LYS A 2 16.91 -42.22 1.12
N ILE A 3 15.91 -42.64 1.89
CA ILE A 3 14.54 -42.09 1.88
C ILE A 3 14.45 -40.77 2.68
N PHE A 4 15.30 -40.58 3.67
CA PHE A 4 15.28 -39.40 4.53
C PHE A 4 15.80 -38.13 3.83
N HIS A 5 16.68 -38.26 2.84
CA HIS A 5 17.21 -37.14 2.10
C HIS A 5 16.25 -36.60 1.03
N ILE A 6 15.36 -37.46 0.52
CA ILE A 6 14.33 -37.05 -0.46
C ILE A 6 13.22 -36.24 0.19
N LEU A 7 12.87 -36.56 1.46
CA LEU A 7 11.83 -35.84 2.21
C LEU A 7 12.24 -34.41 2.57
N ILE A 8 13.54 -34.18 2.87
CA ILE A 8 14.07 -32.83 3.18
C ILE A 8 14.09 -31.95 1.91
N LEU A 9 14.36 -32.53 0.75
CA LEU A 9 14.39 -31.79 -0.52
C LEU A 9 12.99 -31.33 -0.96
N LEU A 10 11.94 -32.09 -0.64
CA LEU A 10 10.56 -31.76 -0.94
C LEU A 10 9.99 -30.64 -0.05
N ILE A 11 10.50 -30.50 1.18
CA ILE A 11 10.09 -29.45 2.11
C ILE A 11 10.72 -28.09 1.70
N CYS A 12 11.93 -28.08 1.14
CA CYS A 12 12.55 -26.84 0.65
C CYS A 12 11.87 -26.24 -0.58
N CYS A 13 11.22 -27.03 -1.43
CA CYS A 13 10.51 -26.51 -2.62
C CYS A 13 9.19 -25.80 -2.28
N SER A 14 8.54 -26.12 -1.16
CA SER A 14 7.27 -25.50 -0.77
C SER A 14 7.43 -24.09 -0.17
N PHE A 15 8.63 -23.67 0.20
CA PHE A 15 8.88 -22.32 0.69
C PHE A 15 9.19 -21.28 -0.42
N LEU A 16 9.46 -21.74 -1.65
CA LEU A 16 9.76 -20.82 -2.77
C LEU A 16 8.50 -20.27 -3.45
N GLU A 17 7.35 -20.91 -3.32
CA GLU A 17 6.11 -20.43 -3.95
C GLU A 17 5.39 -19.31 -3.17
N ALA A 18 5.70 -19.12 -1.88
CA ALA A 18 5.07 -18.08 -1.05
C ALA A 18 5.59 -16.66 -1.32
N GLN A 19 6.66 -16.48 -2.08
CA GLN A 19 7.25 -15.16 -2.36
C GLN A 19 6.77 -14.49 -3.64
N ASN A 20 6.00 -15.14 -4.49
CA ASN A 20 5.67 -14.63 -5.83
C ASN A 20 4.35 -13.86 -5.97
N ASN A 21 3.55 -13.72 -4.92
CA ASN A 21 2.23 -13.07 -5.03
C ASN A 21 2.23 -11.54 -4.97
N HIS A 22 3.39 -10.88 -4.84
CA HIS A 22 3.49 -9.43 -4.67
C HIS A 22 4.28 -8.72 -5.77
N SER A 23 4.69 -9.44 -6.81
CA SER A 23 5.49 -8.90 -7.92
C SER A 23 4.81 -7.73 -8.64
N ASN A 24 3.49 -7.65 -8.57
CA ASN A 24 2.70 -6.61 -9.24
C ASN A 24 2.81 -5.24 -8.55
N LEU A 25 3.21 -5.17 -7.28
CA LEU A 25 3.43 -3.92 -6.57
C LEU A 25 4.76 -3.26 -6.92
N PHE A 26 5.76 -4.03 -7.36
CA PHE A 26 7.09 -3.49 -7.65
C PHE A 26 7.03 -2.42 -8.75
N GLY A 27 7.68 -1.31 -8.50
CA GLY A 27 7.74 -0.20 -9.44
C GLY A 27 7.31 1.11 -8.82
N THR A 28 7.09 2.07 -9.68
CA THR A 28 6.71 3.43 -9.32
C THR A 28 5.25 3.69 -9.69
N TRP A 29 4.53 4.29 -8.77
CA TRP A 29 3.12 4.60 -8.85
C TRP A 29 2.90 6.08 -8.66
N ILE A 30 2.10 6.70 -9.51
CA ILE A 30 1.79 8.12 -9.46
C ILE A 30 0.36 8.30 -8.97
N PHE A 31 0.18 9.16 -7.98
CA PHE A 31 -1.12 9.52 -7.41
C PHE A 31 -2.10 10.02 -8.50
N GLU A 32 -3.32 9.52 -8.45
CA GLU A 32 -4.42 9.95 -9.30
C GLU A 32 -5.54 10.63 -8.50
N SER A 33 -5.96 10.01 -7.40
CA SER A 33 -7.02 10.54 -6.55
C SER A 33 -7.00 9.93 -5.14
N MET A 34 -7.58 10.65 -4.21
CA MET A 34 -7.89 10.19 -2.87
C MET A 34 -9.38 10.47 -2.59
N THR A 35 -10.10 9.45 -2.16
CA THR A 35 -11.48 9.57 -1.70
C THR A 35 -11.50 9.27 -0.21
N THR A 36 -12.02 10.18 0.59
CA THR A 36 -12.25 9.99 2.03
C THR A 36 -13.75 9.91 2.28
N ILE A 37 -14.18 8.85 2.96
CA ILE A 37 -15.57 8.62 3.35
C ILE A 37 -15.61 8.64 4.87
N THR A 38 -16.26 9.63 5.43
CA THR A 38 -16.40 9.82 6.88
C THR A 38 -17.76 9.30 7.34
N ASN A 39 -17.76 8.42 8.33
CA ASN A 39 -18.96 7.84 8.93
C ASN A 39 -19.49 8.74 10.06
N ALA A 40 -19.89 9.95 9.71
CA ALA A 40 -20.59 10.87 10.62
C ALA A 40 -22.10 10.59 10.65
N ALA A 41 -22.87 11.40 11.35
CA ALA A 41 -24.35 11.32 11.35
C ALA A 41 -24.94 11.41 9.92
N ARG A 42 -24.21 12.01 9.00
CA ARG A 42 -24.38 11.90 7.55
C ARG A 42 -23.05 11.50 6.96
N GLU A 43 -23.06 10.52 6.08
CA GLU A 43 -21.87 10.14 5.32
C GLU A 43 -21.38 11.35 4.51
N GLU A 44 -20.12 11.72 4.71
CA GLU A 44 -19.44 12.78 3.96
C GLU A 44 -18.38 12.17 3.07
N ILE A 45 -18.42 12.52 1.79
CA ILE A 45 -17.45 12.06 0.79
C ILE A 45 -16.66 13.26 0.29
N THR A 46 -15.35 13.18 0.45
CA THR A 46 -14.40 14.17 -0.09
C THR A 46 -13.51 13.50 -1.11
N ILE A 47 -13.35 14.11 -2.28
CA ILE A 47 -12.46 13.60 -3.34
C ILE A 47 -11.42 14.65 -3.67
N VAL A 48 -10.15 14.24 -3.63
CA VAL A 48 -9.00 15.04 -4.06
C VAL A 48 -8.39 14.39 -5.29
N TYR A 49 -8.21 15.16 -6.34
CA TYR A 49 -7.52 14.71 -7.55
C TYR A 49 -6.11 15.25 -7.61
N LYS A 50 -5.24 14.56 -8.36
CA LYS A 50 -3.92 15.09 -8.66
C LYS A 50 -4.03 16.43 -9.40
N ASP A 51 -3.17 17.34 -9.03
CA ASP A 51 -2.97 18.62 -9.71
C ASP A 51 -1.53 19.09 -9.47
N LYS A 52 -1.21 20.35 -9.83
CA LYS A 52 0.14 20.90 -9.60
C LYS A 52 0.50 21.08 -8.12
N LYS A 53 -0.47 21.05 -7.23
CA LYS A 53 -0.30 21.23 -5.78
C LYS A 53 -0.35 19.92 -5.01
N ASN A 54 -0.95 18.88 -5.60
CA ASN A 54 -1.15 17.59 -4.97
C ASN A 54 -0.58 16.50 -5.89
N ILE A 55 0.70 16.22 -5.72
CA ILE A 55 1.43 15.19 -6.46
C ILE A 55 2.04 14.24 -5.44
N GLU A 56 1.85 12.95 -5.65
CA GLU A 56 2.50 11.93 -4.86
C GLU A 56 3.03 10.84 -5.77
N THR A 57 4.21 10.36 -5.45
CA THR A 57 4.84 9.22 -6.10
C THR A 57 5.27 8.22 -5.05
N LEU A 58 4.88 6.96 -5.24
CA LEU A 58 5.30 5.83 -4.42
C LEU A 58 6.14 4.88 -5.25
N SER A 59 7.25 4.41 -4.71
CA SER A 59 8.10 3.40 -5.34
C SER A 59 8.29 2.22 -4.41
N PHE A 60 7.74 1.07 -4.78
CA PHE A 60 7.88 -0.20 -4.06
C PHE A 60 9.08 -0.98 -4.61
N ASN A 61 10.06 -1.21 -3.76
CA ASN A 61 11.28 -1.92 -4.13
C ASN A 61 11.19 -3.39 -3.71
N LYS A 62 11.79 -4.27 -4.49
CA LYS A 62 11.91 -5.72 -4.19
C LYS A 62 12.61 -6.01 -2.87
N SER A 63 13.45 -5.10 -2.39
CA SER A 63 14.13 -5.21 -1.09
C SER A 63 13.21 -5.05 0.12
N GLY A 64 11.93 -4.66 -0.09
CA GLY A 64 11.01 -4.28 0.97
C GLY A 64 11.08 -2.80 1.37
N ALA A 65 11.87 -2.00 0.69
CA ALA A 65 11.89 -0.55 0.86
C ALA A 65 10.76 0.10 0.05
N ILE A 66 10.17 1.15 0.61
CA ILE A 66 9.26 2.05 -0.09
C ILE A 66 9.86 3.46 -0.06
N TYR A 67 9.80 4.14 -1.18
CA TYR A 67 10.18 5.55 -1.31
C TYR A 67 8.96 6.36 -1.67
N TYR A 68 8.82 7.53 -1.07
CA TYR A 68 7.74 8.45 -1.39
C TYR A 68 8.27 9.85 -1.66
N ASN A 69 7.58 10.54 -2.55
CA ASN A 69 7.74 11.96 -2.80
C ASN A 69 6.34 12.56 -2.87
N VAL A 70 6.05 13.48 -1.98
CA VAL A 70 4.74 14.14 -1.87
C VAL A 70 4.93 15.63 -2.02
N ILE A 71 4.18 16.22 -2.93
CA ILE A 71 4.00 17.66 -3.01
C ILE A 71 2.56 17.95 -2.61
N ASN A 72 2.40 18.62 -1.50
CA ASN A 72 1.09 19.02 -0.99
C ASN A 72 1.07 20.52 -0.79
N ASP A 73 0.19 21.18 -1.50
CA ASP A 73 0.03 22.65 -1.51
C ASP A 73 1.36 23.41 -1.77
N GLY A 74 2.22 22.82 -2.62
CA GLY A 74 3.54 23.37 -2.99
C GLY A 74 4.66 23.04 -2.01
N ILE A 75 4.39 22.34 -0.91
CA ILE A 75 5.38 21.87 0.04
C ILE A 75 5.80 20.45 -0.34
N GLN A 76 7.08 20.27 -0.64
CA GLN A 76 7.65 18.97 -0.94
C GLN A 76 8.10 18.25 0.33
N ASN A 77 7.72 16.98 0.45
CA ASN A 77 8.17 16.06 1.48
C ASN A 77 8.51 14.72 0.82
N ASP A 78 9.70 14.22 1.04
CA ASP A 78 10.17 12.95 0.53
C ASP A 78 10.82 12.13 1.63
N GLY A 79 10.84 10.82 1.45
CA GLY A 79 11.43 9.91 2.41
C GLY A 79 11.30 8.46 2.00
N SER A 80 11.55 7.61 2.98
CA SER A 80 11.51 6.16 2.78
C SER A 80 10.94 5.46 4.01
N GLY A 81 10.54 4.23 3.79
CA GLY A 81 10.07 3.32 4.81
C GLY A 81 10.25 1.87 4.37
N VAL A 82 9.51 1.00 4.99
CA VAL A 82 9.44 -0.42 4.64
C VAL A 82 7.99 -0.81 4.35
N TRP A 83 7.81 -1.84 3.54
CA TRP A 83 6.50 -2.35 3.21
C TRP A 83 6.48 -3.87 3.23
N PHE A 84 5.30 -4.40 3.52
CA PHE A 84 4.98 -5.82 3.47
C PHE A 84 3.63 -5.99 2.80
N ALA A 85 3.48 -7.02 1.99
CA ALA A 85 2.19 -7.38 1.42
C ALA A 85 1.96 -8.88 1.53
N GLN A 86 0.73 -9.26 1.82
CA GLN A 86 0.31 -10.66 1.91
C GLN A 86 -1.19 -10.76 1.64
N GLU A 87 -1.58 -11.59 0.68
CA GLU A 87 -2.98 -11.92 0.41
C GLU A 87 -3.91 -10.69 0.21
N GLY A 88 -3.42 -9.66 -0.48
CA GLY A 88 -4.18 -8.42 -0.72
C GLY A 88 -4.13 -7.42 0.44
N TYR A 89 -3.43 -7.74 1.53
CA TYR A 89 -3.16 -6.80 2.62
C TYR A 89 -1.81 -6.13 2.42
N LEU A 90 -1.75 -4.84 2.72
CA LEU A 90 -0.56 -4.01 2.63
C LEU A 90 -0.29 -3.34 3.97
N THR A 91 0.96 -3.42 4.40
CA THR A 91 1.48 -2.71 5.57
C THR A 91 2.62 -1.81 5.12
N ILE A 92 2.55 -0.54 5.46
CA ILE A 92 3.60 0.46 5.19
C ILE A 92 4.02 1.08 6.51
N ILE A 93 5.32 1.09 6.77
CA ILE A 93 5.90 1.69 7.98
C ILE A 93 6.85 2.79 7.55
N VAL A 94 6.53 4.02 7.95
CA VAL A 94 7.35 5.21 7.72
C VAL A 94 7.64 5.84 9.07
N LYS A 95 8.90 5.92 9.45
CA LYS A 95 9.32 6.36 10.80
C LYS A 95 8.67 5.49 11.88
N ALA A 96 7.86 6.07 12.75
CA ALA A 96 7.13 5.38 13.81
C ALA A 96 5.67 5.06 13.43
N ASP A 97 5.22 5.51 12.27
CA ASP A 97 3.82 5.36 11.85
C ASP A 97 3.65 4.10 10.99
N THR A 98 2.62 3.32 11.30
CA THR A 98 2.25 2.13 10.54
C THR A 98 0.87 2.32 9.92
N THR A 99 0.81 2.15 8.61
CA THR A 99 -0.44 2.16 7.84
C THR A 99 -0.79 0.73 7.44
N TYR A 100 -2.01 0.31 7.75
CA TYR A 100 -2.59 -0.96 7.33
C TYR A 100 -3.70 -0.71 6.32
N GLY A 101 -3.73 -1.50 5.27
CA GLY A 101 -4.78 -1.41 4.28
C GLY A 101 -4.91 -2.68 3.45
N THR A 102 -5.88 -2.68 2.56
CA THR A 102 -5.99 -3.63 1.47
C THR A 102 -5.55 -2.98 0.17
N TYR A 103 -5.07 -3.76 -0.77
CA TYR A 103 -4.71 -3.26 -2.09
C TYR A 103 -5.22 -4.16 -3.20
N GLU A 104 -5.45 -3.56 -4.34
CA GLU A 104 -5.84 -4.21 -5.59
C GLU A 104 -5.11 -3.55 -6.75
N ILE A 105 -4.69 -4.34 -7.74
CA ILE A 105 -4.08 -3.86 -8.97
C ILE A 105 -4.91 -4.35 -10.14
N GLU A 106 -5.45 -3.42 -10.91
CA GLU A 106 -6.25 -3.67 -12.11
C GLU A 106 -5.90 -2.62 -13.17
N ASP A 107 -5.68 -3.07 -14.41
CA ASP A 107 -5.44 -2.19 -15.58
C ASP A 107 -4.39 -1.08 -15.35
N ASN A 108 -3.25 -1.42 -14.75
CA ASN A 108 -2.19 -0.47 -14.39
C ASN A 108 -2.58 0.57 -13.33
N PHE A 109 -3.64 0.33 -12.59
CA PHE A 109 -4.00 1.11 -11.42
C PHE A 109 -3.80 0.30 -10.14
N LEU A 110 -3.21 0.94 -9.15
CA LEU A 110 -3.12 0.46 -7.78
C LEU A 110 -4.16 1.21 -6.95
N THR A 111 -5.04 0.48 -6.30
CA THR A 111 -5.99 1.02 -5.33
C THR A 111 -5.59 0.54 -3.94
N ILE A 112 -5.42 1.46 -3.00
CA ILE A 112 -5.14 1.17 -1.59
C ILE A 112 -6.32 1.68 -0.76
N ILE A 113 -6.86 0.84 0.11
CA ILE A 113 -7.97 1.20 0.98
C ILE A 113 -7.51 1.05 2.43
N THR A 114 -7.59 2.13 3.17
CA THR A 114 -7.34 2.16 4.61
C THR A 114 -8.63 2.50 5.37
N ARG A 115 -8.71 2.06 6.62
CA ARG A 115 -9.86 2.36 7.50
C ARG A 115 -9.36 2.73 8.87
N GLU A 116 -9.94 3.78 9.42
CA GLU A 116 -9.81 4.14 10.83
C GLU A 116 -11.16 3.98 11.52
N GLU A 117 -11.14 3.28 12.65
CA GLU A 117 -12.33 3.07 13.46
C GLU A 117 -12.71 4.37 14.20
N GLU A 118 -13.98 4.48 14.53
CA GLU A 118 -14.48 5.56 15.37
C GLU A 118 -13.82 5.52 16.76
N SER A 119 -13.49 6.69 17.28
CA SER A 119 -12.96 6.89 18.62
C SER A 119 -13.70 8.04 19.31
N ASP A 120 -13.38 8.29 20.59
CA ASP A 120 -13.95 9.43 21.34
C ASP A 120 -13.52 10.78 20.76
N GLU A 121 -12.46 10.81 19.94
CA GLU A 121 -11.89 12.04 19.37
C GLU A 121 -12.31 12.31 17.92
N HIS A 122 -12.68 11.28 17.16
CA HIS A 122 -13.06 11.42 15.75
C HIS A 122 -14.04 10.34 15.28
N PHE A 123 -14.80 10.65 14.24
CA PHE A 123 -15.59 9.67 13.52
C PHE A 123 -14.68 8.71 12.75
N GLY A 124 -15.12 7.46 12.59
CA GLY A 124 -14.47 6.51 11.72
C GLY A 124 -14.47 6.97 10.26
N PHE A 125 -13.43 6.69 9.53
CA PHE A 125 -13.34 7.00 8.11
C PHE A 125 -12.60 5.95 7.30
N SER A 126 -12.89 5.91 6.01
CA SER A 126 -12.18 5.10 5.03
C SER A 126 -11.50 6.02 4.01
N THR A 127 -10.28 5.69 3.63
CA THR A 127 -9.56 6.40 2.58
C THR A 127 -9.28 5.44 1.43
N ILE A 128 -9.65 5.83 0.23
CA ILE A 128 -9.38 5.11 -1.01
C ILE A 128 -8.37 5.93 -1.80
N LEU A 129 -7.16 5.41 -1.92
CA LEU A 129 -6.06 6.01 -2.68
C LEU A 129 -5.94 5.28 -4.02
N LYS A 130 -5.93 6.03 -5.11
CA LYS A 130 -5.75 5.50 -6.45
C LYS A 130 -4.49 6.05 -7.09
N TYR A 131 -3.67 5.15 -7.59
CA TYR A 131 -2.42 5.45 -8.27
C TYR A 131 -2.40 4.79 -9.64
N LYS A 132 -1.63 5.35 -10.56
CA LYS A 132 -1.37 4.80 -11.88
C LYS A 132 0.09 4.39 -12.00
N ALA A 133 0.37 3.26 -12.64
CA ALA A 133 1.74 2.84 -12.95
C ALA A 133 2.44 3.89 -13.82
N TYR A 134 3.72 4.17 -13.44
CA TYR A 134 4.59 5.10 -14.18
C TYR A 134 5.06 4.50 -15.50
#